data_d6693c20cdb323f081a3df33f3bc007d
#
_entry.id   d6693c20cdb323f081a3df33f3bc007d
#
_cell.length_a   1.000
_cell.length_b   1.000
_cell.length_c   1.000
_cell.angle_alpha   90.00
_cell.angle_beta   90.00
_cell.angle_gamma   90.00
#
_symmetry.space_group_name_H-M   'P 1'
#
loop_
_entity.id
_entity.type
_entity.pdbx_description
1 polymer ?
#
loop_
_entity_poly.entity_id
_entity_poly.type
_entity_poly.pdbx_seq_one_letter_code
_entity_poly.pdbx_strand_id
1 'polypeptide(L)'
;YLMTKLFSEEKERSKRFVLSLKIAFPLVLVLIILIFLMFSENNYDWKDTILFVILIVCYVYYVVYFIYFAFQNTTLDQVSNVFNRKEILKLISKELKENSQKNIALVNINNIQDINFRYGYKNGDKLLKEFVLELAEFFKKNGYKDIPIGRHSGGNFLFVINCKTPQLNYFLKTFERKLSNQGINNIEVKIKFATVETNYDKAWE
;
A
#
# COMPACT_ATOMS: atom_id res chain seq x y z
N TYR A 1 4.10 -11.11 -16.19
CA TYR A 1 2.82 -11.64 -15.73
C TYR A 1 2.96 -12.40 -14.40
N LEU A 2 3.71 -11.84 -13.48
CA LEU A 2 3.88 -12.41 -12.15
C LEU A 2 4.07 -11.26 -11.15
N MET A 3 3.16 -10.30 -11.19
CA MET A 3 2.76 -9.64 -9.96
C MET A 3 1.97 -10.70 -9.18
N THR A 4 2.65 -11.72 -8.73
CA THR A 4 2.13 -12.49 -7.64
C THR A 4 1.92 -11.47 -6.54
N LYS A 5 0.74 -10.93 -6.52
CA LYS A 5 -0.08 -10.99 -5.35
C LYS A 5 0.78 -10.96 -4.07
N LEU A 6 1.73 -10.04 -4.07
CA LEU A 6 2.35 -9.54 -2.86
C LEU A 6 1.26 -8.84 -2.04
N PHE A 7 0.32 -9.58 -1.43
CA PHE A 7 -0.95 -9.12 -0.90
C PHE A 7 -1.89 -8.62 -2.02
N SER A 8 -2.79 -9.47 -2.42
CA SER A 8 -3.63 -9.25 -3.56
C SER A 8 -4.31 -7.88 -3.50
N GLU A 9 -3.90 -7.00 -4.38
CA GLU A 9 -4.62 -5.77 -4.75
C GLU A 9 -6.12 -6.09 -4.96
N GLU A 10 -6.43 -7.25 -5.56
CA GLU A 10 -7.78 -7.78 -5.67
C GLU A 10 -8.45 -8.05 -4.32
N LYS A 11 -7.74 -8.64 -3.36
CA LYS A 11 -8.32 -8.97 -2.04
C LYS A 11 -8.56 -7.71 -1.22
N GLU A 12 -7.72 -6.71 -1.38
CA GLU A 12 -7.88 -5.44 -0.73
C GLU A 12 -8.94 -4.57 -1.40
N ARG A 13 -8.98 -4.56 -2.73
CA ARG A 13 -10.03 -3.91 -3.51
C ARG A 13 -11.40 -4.54 -3.24
N SER A 14 -11.47 -5.87 -3.15
CA SER A 14 -12.68 -6.59 -2.77
C SER A 14 -13.12 -6.27 -1.33
N LYS A 15 -12.20 -6.21 -0.37
CA LYS A 15 -12.51 -5.80 1.01
C LYS A 15 -13.05 -4.38 1.09
N ARG A 16 -12.46 -3.45 0.35
CA ARG A 16 -12.92 -2.04 0.29
C ARG A 16 -14.29 -1.94 -0.37
N PHE A 17 -14.49 -2.68 -1.45
CA PHE A 17 -15.79 -2.75 -2.12
C PHE A 17 -16.88 -3.29 -1.19
N VAL A 18 -16.63 -4.41 -0.49
CA VAL A 18 -17.56 -4.98 0.49
C VAL A 18 -17.81 -4.01 1.65
N LEU A 19 -16.80 -3.30 2.12
CA LEU A 19 -16.94 -2.30 3.17
C LEU A 19 -17.79 -1.11 2.69
N SER A 20 -17.54 -0.60 1.49
CA SER A 20 -18.34 0.49 0.90
C SER A 20 -19.80 0.08 0.70
N LEU A 21 -20.03 -1.16 0.26
CA LEU A 21 -21.38 -1.71 0.11
C LEU A 21 -22.10 -1.83 1.46
N LYS A 22 -21.42 -2.31 2.50
CA LYS A 22 -21.99 -2.41 3.86
C LYS A 22 -22.39 -1.05 4.44
N ILE A 23 -21.64 0.00 4.12
CA ILE A 23 -21.94 1.34 4.61
C ILE A 23 -23.00 2.03 3.75
N ALA A 24 -22.99 1.81 2.44
CA ALA A 24 -23.97 2.39 1.52
C ALA A 24 -25.36 1.76 1.65
N PHE A 25 -25.42 0.46 1.94
CA PHE A 25 -26.69 -0.29 1.96
C PHE A 25 -27.74 0.27 2.93
N PRO A 26 -27.45 0.54 4.21
CA PRO A 26 -28.45 1.12 5.12
C PRO A 26 -28.93 2.50 4.67
N LEU A 27 -28.08 3.30 4.07
CA LEU A 27 -28.44 4.63 3.57
C LEU A 27 -29.36 4.57 2.35
N VAL A 28 -29.07 3.67 1.42
CA VAL A 28 -29.96 3.43 0.25
C VAL A 28 -31.31 2.91 0.73
N LEU A 29 -31.34 2.03 1.72
CA LEU A 29 -32.57 1.49 2.28
C LEU A 29 -33.43 2.59 2.95
N VAL A 30 -32.82 3.48 3.72
CA VAL A 30 -33.51 4.64 4.31
C VAL A 30 -34.06 5.54 3.22
N LEU A 31 -33.32 5.78 2.16
CA LEU A 31 -33.74 6.62 1.04
C LEU A 31 -34.93 6.01 0.29
N ILE A 32 -34.95 4.69 0.08
CA ILE A 32 -36.06 3.96 -0.51
C ILE A 32 -37.31 4.05 0.38
N ILE A 33 -37.17 3.87 1.71
CA ILE A 33 -38.28 3.99 2.66
C ILE A 33 -38.86 5.40 2.63
N LEU A 34 -38.03 6.42 2.60
CA LEU A 34 -38.47 7.82 2.54
C LEU A 34 -39.22 8.13 1.23
N ILE A 35 -38.71 7.64 0.11
CA ILE A 35 -39.40 7.75 -1.19
C ILE A 35 -40.76 7.05 -1.14
N PHE A 36 -40.83 5.85 -0.58
CA PHE A 36 -42.07 5.08 -0.44
C PHE A 36 -43.07 5.81 0.44
N LEU A 37 -42.68 6.34 1.59
CA LEU A 37 -43.56 7.13 2.48
C LEU A 37 -44.08 8.38 1.77
N MET A 38 -43.22 9.05 1.00
CA MET A 38 -43.59 10.22 0.24
C MET A 38 -44.66 9.92 -0.83
N PHE A 39 -44.56 8.78 -1.52
CA PHE A 39 -45.59 8.39 -2.51
C PHE A 39 -46.83 7.77 -1.89
N SER A 40 -46.80 7.34 -0.63
CA SER A 40 -47.96 6.73 0.07
C SER A 40 -48.92 7.74 0.63
N GLU A 41 -48.53 8.99 0.87
CA GLU A 41 -49.39 10.04 1.38
C GLU A 41 -49.86 10.95 0.24
N ASN A 42 -51.18 10.97 0.01
CA ASN A 42 -51.81 11.78 -1.07
C ASN A 42 -51.82 13.30 -0.81
N ASN A 43 -51.33 13.77 0.33
CA ASN A 43 -51.30 15.19 0.69
C ASN A 43 -49.85 15.63 0.90
N TYR A 44 -49.21 16.13 -0.15
CA TYR A 44 -47.91 16.76 -0.08
C TYR A 44 -47.96 18.13 0.59
N ASP A 45 -47.34 18.25 1.78
CA ASP A 45 -47.06 19.56 2.38
C ASP A 45 -45.67 20.04 1.94
N TRP A 46 -45.50 21.36 1.80
CA TRP A 46 -44.19 21.98 1.46
C TRP A 46 -43.08 21.61 2.47
N LYS A 47 -43.43 21.27 3.71
CA LYS A 47 -42.51 20.80 4.76
C LYS A 47 -41.88 19.48 4.40
N ASP A 48 -42.61 18.55 3.81
CA ASP A 48 -42.13 17.25 3.40
C ASP A 48 -41.11 17.37 2.25
N THR A 49 -41.37 18.32 1.33
CA THR A 49 -40.44 18.64 0.24
C THR A 49 -39.12 19.20 0.78
N ILE A 50 -39.17 20.10 1.77
CA ILE A 50 -37.92 20.64 2.40
C ILE A 50 -37.15 19.53 3.11
N LEU A 51 -37.84 18.68 3.88
CA LEU A 51 -37.21 17.54 4.56
C LEU A 51 -36.47 16.63 3.56
N PHE A 52 -37.10 16.33 2.43
CA PHE A 52 -36.53 15.51 1.38
C PHE A 52 -35.28 16.14 0.74
N VAL A 53 -35.31 17.44 0.45
CA VAL A 53 -34.16 18.17 -0.07
C VAL A 53 -33.00 18.13 0.93
N ILE A 54 -33.26 18.35 2.22
CA ILE A 54 -32.23 18.27 3.27
C ILE A 54 -31.57 16.88 3.30
N LEU A 55 -32.38 15.82 3.21
CA LEU A 55 -31.89 14.44 3.19
C LEU A 55 -31.02 14.15 1.98
N ILE A 56 -31.42 14.63 0.79
CA ILE A 56 -30.57 14.48 -0.42
C ILE A 56 -29.22 15.21 -0.23
N VAL A 57 -29.23 16.43 0.29
CA VAL A 57 -27.99 17.19 0.54
C VAL A 57 -27.10 16.47 1.53
N CYS A 58 -27.64 15.95 2.64
CA CYS A 58 -26.89 15.16 3.62
C CYS A 58 -26.34 13.88 2.99
N TYR A 59 -27.08 13.21 2.15
CA TYR A 59 -26.64 12.02 1.43
C TYR A 59 -25.47 12.30 0.48
N VAL A 60 -25.59 13.36 -0.33
CA VAL A 60 -24.51 13.78 -1.25
C VAL A 60 -23.24 14.15 -0.46
N TYR A 61 -23.38 14.92 0.62
CA TYR A 61 -22.25 15.26 1.49
C TYR A 61 -21.58 13.99 2.05
N TYR A 62 -22.36 13.02 2.52
CA TYR A 62 -21.85 11.77 3.05
C TYR A 62 -21.10 10.95 1.98
N VAL A 63 -21.63 10.85 0.76
CA VAL A 63 -20.98 10.14 -0.36
C VAL A 63 -19.65 10.80 -0.71
N VAL A 64 -19.60 12.14 -0.80
CA VAL A 64 -18.39 12.90 -1.07
C VAL A 64 -17.35 12.69 0.06
N TYR A 65 -17.77 12.76 1.32
CA TYR A 65 -16.92 12.49 2.48
C TYR A 65 -16.37 11.06 2.44
N PHE A 66 -17.20 10.08 2.12
CA PHE A 66 -16.77 8.68 2.05
C PHE A 66 -15.78 8.43 0.92
N ILE A 67 -15.99 9.01 -0.25
CA ILE A 67 -15.06 8.96 -1.38
C ILE A 67 -13.71 9.57 -0.97
N TYR A 68 -13.74 10.76 -0.34
CA TYR A 68 -12.53 11.43 0.17
C TYR A 68 -11.77 10.56 1.17
N PHE A 69 -12.48 9.97 2.14
CA PHE A 69 -11.88 9.08 3.14
C PHE A 69 -11.30 7.79 2.52
N ALA A 70 -11.97 7.23 1.51
CA ALA A 70 -11.48 6.05 0.79
C ALA A 70 -10.18 6.34 0.02
N PHE A 71 -10.05 7.53 -0.57
CA PHE A 71 -8.81 7.96 -1.24
C PHE A 71 -7.65 8.20 -0.27
N GLN A 72 -7.90 8.70 0.93
CA GLN A 72 -6.86 8.91 1.94
C GLN A 72 -6.29 7.61 2.53
N ASN A 73 -7.05 6.53 2.50
CA ASN A 73 -6.67 5.24 3.05
C ASN A 73 -6.11 4.26 2.01
N THR A 74 -5.43 4.76 0.97
CA THR A 74 -4.69 3.87 0.07
C THR A 74 -3.59 3.16 0.84
N THR A 75 -3.58 1.84 0.82
CA THR A 75 -2.57 1.01 1.50
C THR A 75 -1.30 0.87 0.67
N LEU A 76 -1.42 1.12 -0.64
CA LEU A 76 -0.31 1.03 -1.57
C LEU A 76 0.22 2.40 -1.97
N ASP A 77 1.52 2.48 -2.19
CA ASP A 77 2.20 3.60 -2.83
C ASP A 77 1.83 3.63 -4.32
N GLN A 78 1.36 4.78 -4.81
CA GLN A 78 0.86 4.93 -6.18
C GLN A 78 1.96 4.75 -7.25
N VAL A 79 3.21 5.00 -6.88
CA VAL A 79 4.35 4.92 -7.80
C VAL A 79 4.88 3.51 -7.89
N SER A 80 5.21 2.90 -6.76
CA SER A 80 5.89 1.60 -6.71
C SER A 80 4.95 0.40 -6.59
N ASN A 81 3.65 0.62 -6.32
CA ASN A 81 2.64 -0.41 -6.11
C ASN A 81 2.95 -1.39 -4.96
N VAL A 82 3.77 -0.97 -4.01
CA VAL A 82 4.03 -1.68 -2.75
C VAL A 82 3.37 -0.96 -1.58
N PHE A 83 3.43 -1.52 -0.39
CA PHE A 83 2.87 -0.87 0.78
C PHE A 83 3.40 0.56 0.95
N ASN A 84 2.52 1.48 1.28
CA ASN A 84 2.93 2.82 1.66
C ASN A 84 3.62 2.81 3.04
N ARG A 85 4.24 3.93 3.40
CA ARG A 85 4.96 4.08 4.67
C ARG A 85 4.14 3.67 5.89
N LYS A 86 2.87 4.08 5.95
CA LYS A 86 1.99 3.81 7.10
C LYS A 86 1.72 2.31 7.26
N GLU A 87 1.43 1.64 6.18
CA GLU A 87 1.08 0.22 6.21
C GLU A 87 2.30 -0.68 6.43
N ILE A 88 3.44 -0.38 5.81
CA ILE A 88 4.65 -1.18 6.06
C ILE A 88 5.11 -1.06 7.51
N LEU A 89 5.08 0.14 8.12
CA LEU A 89 5.42 0.33 9.53
C LEU A 89 4.44 -0.40 10.46
N LYS A 90 3.14 -0.41 10.13
CA LYS A 90 2.14 -1.17 10.87
C LYS A 90 2.37 -2.68 10.78
N LEU A 91 2.73 -3.19 9.60
CA LEU A 91 3.09 -4.59 9.42
C LEU A 91 4.35 -4.95 10.21
N ILE A 92 5.39 -4.13 10.15
CA ILE A 92 6.62 -4.31 10.94
C ILE A 92 6.28 -4.36 12.43
N SER A 93 5.49 -3.40 12.93
CA SER A 93 5.08 -3.36 14.34
C SER A 93 4.27 -4.59 14.76
N LYS A 94 3.45 -5.15 13.87
CA LYS A 94 2.71 -6.38 14.12
C LYS A 94 3.66 -7.59 14.19
N GLU A 95 4.57 -7.71 13.23
CA GLU A 95 5.53 -8.79 13.18
C GLU A 95 6.49 -8.80 14.38
N LEU A 96 6.85 -7.60 14.88
CA LEU A 96 7.64 -7.44 16.10
C LEU A 96 6.91 -7.96 17.34
N LYS A 97 5.60 -7.78 17.42
CA LYS A 97 4.78 -8.24 18.57
C LYS A 97 4.57 -9.75 18.59
N GLU A 98 4.69 -10.43 17.45
CA GLU A 98 4.47 -11.87 17.33
C GLU A 98 5.69 -12.72 17.76
N ASN A 99 6.71 -12.13 18.40
CA ASN A 99 7.91 -12.78 18.96
C ASN A 99 8.67 -13.72 18.01
N SER A 100 8.57 -13.52 16.71
CA SER A 100 9.33 -14.27 15.73
C SER A 100 10.64 -13.53 15.44
N GLN A 101 11.76 -14.23 15.58
CA GLN A 101 13.07 -13.72 15.12
C GLN A 101 13.01 -13.46 13.62
N LYS A 102 12.76 -12.21 13.25
CA LYS A 102 12.72 -11.75 11.86
C LYS A 102 13.75 -10.66 11.66
N ASN A 103 14.19 -10.49 10.45
CA ASN A 103 15.04 -9.39 10.06
C ASN A 103 14.26 -8.33 9.30
N ILE A 104 14.51 -7.07 9.63
CA ILE A 104 14.04 -5.91 8.88
C ILE A 104 15.20 -5.43 8.01
N ALA A 105 14.95 -5.23 6.74
CA ALA A 105 15.90 -4.64 5.83
C ALA A 105 15.39 -3.30 5.31
N LEU A 106 16.27 -2.31 5.28
CA LEU A 106 16.13 -1.06 4.57
C LEU A 106 17.02 -1.10 3.34
N VAL A 107 16.48 -0.89 2.16
CA VAL A 107 17.23 -0.74 0.91
C VAL A 107 16.94 0.63 0.33
N ASN A 108 18.00 1.35 0.01
CA ASN A 108 17.94 2.69 -0.57
C ASN A 108 18.53 2.69 -1.98
N ILE A 109 17.80 3.25 -2.95
CA ILE A 109 18.33 3.59 -4.27
C ILE A 109 19.06 4.92 -4.14
N ASN A 110 20.39 4.87 -4.00
CA ASN A 110 21.22 6.02 -3.63
C ASN A 110 21.26 7.09 -4.73
N ASN A 111 21.13 6.70 -6.00
CA ASN A 111 21.23 7.59 -7.15
C ASN A 111 19.86 7.93 -7.79
N ILE A 112 18.76 7.77 -7.07
CA ILE A 112 17.42 8.04 -7.63
C ILE A 112 17.23 9.51 -8.06
N GLN A 113 17.87 10.44 -7.36
CA GLN A 113 17.81 11.87 -7.71
C GLN A 113 18.54 12.15 -9.02
N ASP A 114 19.73 11.55 -9.23
CA ASP A 114 20.49 11.67 -10.47
C ASP A 114 19.72 11.06 -11.64
N ILE A 115 19.04 9.93 -11.40
CA ILE A 115 18.20 9.27 -12.40
C ILE A 115 17.03 10.19 -12.77
N ASN A 116 16.34 10.79 -11.78
CA ASN A 116 15.26 11.73 -12.04
C ASN A 116 15.74 12.97 -12.82
N PHE A 117 16.92 13.48 -12.49
CA PHE A 117 17.50 14.62 -13.19
C PHE A 117 17.86 14.29 -14.65
N ARG A 118 18.48 13.15 -14.91
CA ARG A 118 18.95 12.77 -16.26
C ARG A 118 17.83 12.24 -17.15
N TYR A 119 16.90 11.46 -16.61
CA TYR A 119 15.89 10.72 -17.37
C TYR A 119 14.46 11.21 -17.13
N GLY A 120 14.27 12.16 -16.23
CA GLY A 120 12.97 12.69 -15.84
C GLY A 120 12.24 11.84 -14.80
N TYR A 121 11.33 12.48 -14.03
CA TYR A 121 10.58 11.84 -12.95
C TYR A 121 9.76 10.62 -13.39
N LYS A 122 9.17 10.66 -14.59
CA LYS A 122 8.36 9.54 -15.12
C LYS A 122 9.19 8.26 -15.29
N ASN A 123 10.44 8.39 -15.74
CA ASN A 123 11.35 7.26 -15.85
C ASN A 123 11.88 6.81 -14.49
N GLY A 124 12.12 7.74 -13.57
CA GLY A 124 12.43 7.39 -12.18
C GLY A 124 11.31 6.62 -11.49
N ASP A 125 10.06 7.02 -11.67
CA ASP A 125 8.89 6.29 -11.14
C ASP A 125 8.78 4.88 -11.73
N LYS A 126 9.02 4.75 -13.04
CA LYS A 126 9.06 3.43 -13.69
C LYS A 126 10.18 2.56 -13.12
N LEU A 127 11.36 3.14 -12.91
CA LEU A 127 12.49 2.44 -12.32
C LEU A 127 12.20 1.98 -10.88
N LEU A 128 11.55 2.80 -10.05
CA LEU A 128 11.15 2.40 -8.70
C LEU A 128 10.23 1.18 -8.71
N LYS A 129 9.30 1.13 -9.66
CA LYS A 129 8.40 -0.02 -9.83
C LYS A 129 9.14 -1.28 -10.27
N GLU A 130 10.00 -1.14 -11.29
CA GLU A 130 10.82 -2.26 -11.78
C GLU A 130 11.80 -2.77 -10.70
N PHE A 131 12.41 -1.87 -9.93
CA PHE A 131 13.28 -2.22 -8.82
C PHE A 131 12.58 -3.15 -7.81
N VAL A 132 11.35 -2.82 -7.43
CA VAL A 132 10.59 -3.66 -6.50
C VAL A 132 10.29 -5.03 -7.09
N LEU A 133 9.96 -5.10 -8.37
CA LEU A 133 9.73 -6.36 -9.06
C LEU A 133 10.98 -7.23 -9.09
N GLU A 134 12.13 -6.63 -9.43
CA GLU A 134 13.43 -7.31 -9.41
C GLU A 134 13.81 -7.82 -8.02
N LEU A 135 13.59 -6.99 -6.97
CA LEU A 135 13.84 -7.36 -5.58
C LEU A 135 12.96 -8.54 -5.15
N ALA A 136 11.67 -8.47 -5.44
CA ALA A 136 10.71 -9.52 -5.10
C ALA A 136 11.03 -10.84 -5.84
N GLU A 137 11.36 -10.75 -7.12
CA GLU A 137 11.72 -11.91 -7.93
C GLU A 137 13.04 -12.54 -7.46
N PHE A 138 14.03 -11.73 -7.09
CA PHE A 138 15.30 -12.18 -6.55
C PHE A 138 15.09 -13.00 -5.27
N PHE A 139 14.32 -12.50 -4.33
CA PHE A 139 14.03 -13.23 -3.10
C PHE A 139 13.17 -14.47 -3.34
N LYS A 140 12.23 -14.42 -4.27
CA LYS A 140 11.43 -15.57 -4.66
C LYS A 140 12.28 -16.71 -5.24
N LYS A 141 13.28 -16.39 -6.07
CA LYS A 141 14.26 -17.37 -6.60
C LYS A 141 15.11 -18.00 -5.51
N ASN A 142 15.34 -17.29 -4.40
CA ASN A 142 16.07 -17.78 -3.23
C ASN A 142 15.18 -18.46 -2.18
N GLY A 143 13.93 -18.81 -2.52
CA GLY A 143 13.03 -19.57 -1.68
C GLY A 143 12.11 -18.74 -0.77
N TYR A 144 12.21 -17.41 -0.80
CA TYR A 144 11.39 -16.52 0.00
C TYR A 144 10.21 -15.98 -0.84
N LYS A 145 9.03 -16.46 -0.53
CA LYS A 145 7.78 -16.03 -1.18
C LYS A 145 7.07 -15.00 -0.30
N ASP A 146 6.34 -14.08 -0.95
CA ASP A 146 5.40 -13.16 -0.29
C ASP A 146 6.01 -12.26 0.79
N ILE A 147 7.21 -11.72 0.52
CA ILE A 147 7.85 -10.75 1.42
C ILE A 147 7.09 -9.42 1.37
N PRO A 148 6.61 -8.89 2.52
CA PRO A 148 5.98 -7.59 2.56
C PRO A 148 7.01 -6.48 2.33
N ILE A 149 6.97 -5.87 1.15
CA ILE A 149 7.81 -4.73 0.78
C ILE A 149 6.97 -3.45 0.85
N GLY A 150 7.52 -2.40 1.42
CA GLY A 150 6.89 -1.09 1.46
C GLY A 150 7.86 0.04 1.16
N ARG A 151 7.34 1.11 0.57
CA ARG A 151 8.10 2.33 0.30
C ARG A 151 7.98 3.27 1.49
N HIS A 152 9.13 3.61 2.08
CA HIS A 152 9.17 4.54 3.20
C HIS A 152 9.18 6.00 2.72
N SER A 153 10.09 6.34 1.80
CA SER A 153 10.21 7.69 1.21
C SER A 153 11.22 7.66 0.06
N GLY A 154 11.02 8.45 -0.97
CA GLY A 154 11.98 8.58 -2.07
C GLY A 154 12.35 7.21 -2.68
N GLY A 155 13.64 6.86 -2.63
CA GLY A 155 14.17 5.55 -3.03
C GLY A 155 14.32 4.54 -1.90
N ASN A 156 13.73 4.78 -0.71
CA ASN A 156 13.86 3.91 0.46
C ASN A 156 12.74 2.88 0.51
N PHE A 157 13.11 1.61 0.55
CA PHE A 157 12.21 0.48 0.68
C PHE A 157 12.52 -0.31 1.96
N LEU A 158 11.46 -0.67 2.68
CA LEU A 158 11.51 -1.50 3.88
C LEU A 158 10.85 -2.85 3.59
N PHE A 159 11.40 -3.91 4.14
CA PHE A 159 10.74 -5.21 4.14
C PHE A 159 11.15 -6.05 5.36
N VAL A 160 10.31 -7.04 5.66
CA VAL A 160 10.53 -8.00 6.75
C VAL A 160 10.69 -9.39 6.15
N ILE A 161 11.68 -10.11 6.64
CA ILE A 161 11.99 -11.45 6.15
C ILE A 161 12.41 -12.37 7.31
N ASN A 162 11.96 -13.62 7.23
CA ASN A 162 12.37 -14.66 8.19
C ASN A 162 13.61 -15.40 7.66
N CYS A 163 14.77 -14.81 7.87
CA CYS A 163 16.06 -15.44 7.58
C CYS A 163 17.14 -14.94 8.54
N LYS A 164 18.26 -15.64 8.67
CA LYS A 164 19.37 -15.21 9.51
C LYS A 164 20.07 -13.98 8.93
N THR A 165 20.51 -13.06 9.79
CA THR A 165 21.16 -11.80 9.40
C THR A 165 22.35 -11.98 8.44
N PRO A 166 23.28 -12.96 8.63
CA PRO A 166 24.37 -13.18 7.68
C PRO A 166 23.87 -13.58 6.28
N GLN A 167 22.82 -14.39 6.23
CA GLN A 167 22.21 -14.85 4.98
C GLN A 167 21.51 -13.69 4.25
N LEU A 168 20.79 -12.85 4.98
CA LEU A 168 20.16 -11.65 4.42
C LEU A 168 21.19 -10.69 3.83
N ASN A 169 22.28 -10.44 4.57
CA ASN A 169 23.37 -9.59 4.10
C ASN A 169 24.04 -10.16 2.84
N TYR A 170 24.22 -11.48 2.76
CA TYR A 170 24.73 -12.13 1.57
C TYR A 170 23.78 -11.94 0.36
N PHE A 171 22.49 -12.12 0.54
CA PHE A 171 21.49 -11.89 -0.51
C PHE A 171 21.50 -10.44 -0.99
N LEU A 172 21.50 -9.49 -0.07
CA LEU A 172 21.51 -8.08 -0.43
C LEU A 172 22.78 -7.64 -1.15
N LYS A 173 23.95 -8.14 -0.74
CA LYS A 173 25.21 -7.92 -1.47
C LYS A 173 25.19 -8.54 -2.86
N THR A 174 24.62 -9.73 -3.00
CA THR A 174 24.47 -10.40 -4.31
C THR A 174 23.51 -9.62 -5.21
N PHE A 175 22.42 -9.12 -4.66
CA PHE A 175 21.48 -8.28 -5.39
C PHE A 175 22.09 -6.93 -5.80
N GLU A 176 22.86 -6.29 -4.92
CA GLU A 176 23.61 -5.07 -5.23
C GLU A 176 24.57 -5.28 -6.40
N ARG A 177 25.35 -6.37 -6.40
CA ARG A 177 26.26 -6.72 -7.49
C ARG A 177 25.51 -6.98 -8.80
N LYS A 178 24.36 -7.68 -8.73
CA LYS A 178 23.50 -7.90 -9.90
C LYS A 178 23.07 -6.57 -10.51
N LEU A 179 22.57 -5.64 -9.70
CA LEU A 179 22.10 -4.33 -10.17
C LEU A 179 23.25 -3.47 -10.71
N SER A 180 24.42 -3.51 -10.08
CA SER A 180 25.60 -2.78 -10.56
C SER A 180 26.07 -3.26 -11.93
N ASN A 181 25.93 -4.57 -12.22
CA ASN A 181 26.38 -5.15 -13.47
C ASN A 181 25.35 -5.03 -14.60
N GLN A 182 24.08 -5.18 -14.28
CA GLN A 182 23.02 -5.26 -15.30
C GLN A 182 22.17 -3.98 -15.40
N GLY A 183 22.14 -3.18 -14.31
CA GLY A 183 21.19 -2.06 -14.22
C GLY A 183 19.73 -2.51 -14.23
N ILE A 184 18.84 -1.54 -14.35
CA ILE A 184 17.40 -1.75 -14.60
C ILE A 184 17.06 -0.94 -15.86
N ASN A 185 16.54 -1.58 -16.91
CA ASN A 185 16.24 -0.94 -18.20
C ASN A 185 17.42 -0.12 -18.75
N ASN A 186 18.63 -0.65 -18.70
CA ASN A 186 19.89 0.00 -19.09
C ASN A 186 20.25 1.26 -18.28
N ILE A 187 19.62 1.47 -17.12
CA ILE A 187 19.95 2.55 -16.20
C ILE A 187 20.75 1.94 -15.04
N GLU A 188 21.93 2.51 -14.76
CA GLU A 188 22.76 2.11 -13.63
C GLU A 188 22.02 2.44 -12.31
N VAL A 189 21.84 1.43 -11.44
CA VAL A 189 21.19 1.56 -10.14
C VAL A 189 22.17 1.24 -9.04
N LYS A 190 22.42 2.22 -8.17
CA LYS A 190 23.27 2.08 -7.00
C LYS A 190 22.40 1.95 -5.75
N ILE A 191 22.56 0.85 -5.01
CA ILE A 191 21.82 0.65 -3.78
C ILE A 191 22.76 0.67 -2.57
N LYS A 192 22.19 1.07 -1.43
CA LYS A 192 22.76 0.85 -0.09
C LYS A 192 21.72 0.13 0.74
N PHE A 193 22.14 -0.67 1.69
CA PHE A 193 21.23 -1.37 2.56
C PHE A 193 21.71 -1.41 4.02
N ALA A 194 20.75 -1.56 4.92
CA ALA A 194 20.96 -1.84 6.33
C ALA A 194 19.99 -2.92 6.78
N THR A 195 20.44 -3.78 7.71
CA THR A 195 19.66 -4.87 8.26
C THR A 195 19.66 -4.81 9.78
N VAL A 196 18.52 -5.07 10.40
CA VAL A 196 18.37 -5.12 11.85
C VAL A 196 17.61 -6.39 12.21
N GLU A 197 18.13 -7.15 13.17
CA GLU A 197 17.45 -8.30 13.74
C GLU A 197 16.48 -7.84 14.85
N THR A 198 15.27 -8.35 14.81
CA THR A 198 14.26 -8.01 15.81
C THR A 198 14.40 -8.91 17.02
N ASN A 199 15.25 -8.52 17.99
CA ASN A 199 15.25 -9.09 19.33
C ASN A 199 14.29 -8.29 20.20
N TYR A 200 13.13 -8.86 20.49
CA TYR A 200 12.08 -8.20 21.26
C TYR A 200 12.50 -7.88 22.71
N ASP A 201 13.46 -8.62 23.28
CA ASP A 201 13.85 -8.50 24.68
C ASP A 201 14.78 -7.33 25.04
N LYS A 202 15.22 -6.53 24.08
CA LYS A 202 16.24 -5.48 24.32
C LYS A 202 15.97 -4.11 23.70
N ALA A 203 14.86 -3.90 23.03
CA ALA A 203 14.71 -2.73 22.18
C ALA A 203 14.04 -1.50 22.86
N TRP A 204 13.50 -1.62 24.09
CA TRP A 204 12.68 -0.56 24.69
C TRP A 204 12.80 -0.47 26.22
N GLU A 205 13.92 -0.83 26.84
CA GLU A 205 14.28 -0.42 28.18
C GLU A 205 15.11 0.86 28.18
#